data_175b9df19f2eab240e8daac0c4bb8ee6
#
_entry.id   175b9df19f2eab240e8daac0c4bb8ee6
#
_cell.length_a   1.000
_cell.length_b   1.000
_cell.length_c   1.000
_cell.angle_alpha   90.00
_cell.angle_beta   90.00
_cell.angle_gamma   90.00
#
_symmetry.space_group_name_H-M   'P 1'
#
loop_
_entity.id
_entity.type
_entity.pdbx_description
1 polymer ?
#
loop_
_entity_poly.entity_id
_entity_poly.type
_entity_poly.pdbx_seq_one_letter_code
_entity_poly.pdbx_strand_id
1 'polypeptide(L)'
;IAIDEMAEKLNIDPVQFRILNDTKVDPEKPIRKFSERRFVECMRMGAEKFGWNKRNPKPGQTRDGRWLIGYGVASAFRNSPVMKSAARVRLTGEGKVVVETDMTDIGTGSYTIIGQTAAEMLGVPLDRVEVRLGDSSFPTSAGSGGQWGANSSTSGVYAACAKLREQVAAKLGVKESEAEFVDGAVRAGGRNLPL
;
A
#
# COMPACT_ATOMS: atom_id res chain seq x y z
N ILE A 1 16.48 20.93 3.83
CA ILE A 1 17.27 22.17 4.07
C ILE A 1 17.62 22.26 5.56
N ALA A 2 16.68 22.48 6.48
CA ALA A 2 16.96 22.70 7.91
C ALA A 2 17.84 21.62 8.56
N ILE A 3 17.61 20.35 8.25
CA ILE A 3 18.43 19.25 8.76
C ILE A 3 19.88 19.34 8.28
N ASP A 4 20.08 19.73 7.01
CA ASP A 4 21.44 19.86 6.45
C ASP A 4 22.18 21.07 7.03
N GLU A 5 21.47 22.20 7.23
CA GLU A 5 22.03 23.37 7.89
C GLU A 5 22.40 23.11 9.35
N MET A 6 21.60 22.29 10.05
CA MET A 6 21.91 21.86 11.41
C MET A 6 23.12 20.93 11.43
N ALA A 7 23.18 19.98 10.51
CA ALA A 7 24.31 19.06 10.38
C ALA A 7 25.61 19.84 10.11
N GLU A 8 25.57 20.85 9.24
CA GLU A 8 26.69 21.73 8.95
C GLU A 8 27.14 22.51 10.20
N LYS A 9 26.21 23.14 10.92
CA LYS A 9 26.52 23.87 12.17
C LYS A 9 27.14 23.00 13.24
N LEU A 10 26.75 21.72 13.30
CA LEU A 10 27.27 20.74 14.25
C LEU A 10 28.53 20.04 13.72
N ASN A 11 28.98 20.36 12.50
CA ASN A 11 30.08 19.68 11.82
C ASN A 11 29.91 18.16 11.75
N ILE A 12 28.69 17.73 11.47
CA ILE A 12 28.31 16.32 11.30
C ILE A 12 27.91 16.12 9.84
N ASP A 13 28.27 14.98 9.26
CA ASP A 13 27.83 14.62 7.92
C ASP A 13 26.27 14.52 7.87
N PRO A 14 25.58 15.12 6.88
CA PRO A 14 24.12 15.13 6.79
C PRO A 14 23.48 13.73 6.76
N VAL A 15 24.14 12.73 6.18
CA VAL A 15 23.67 11.33 6.21
C VAL A 15 23.81 10.76 7.62
N GLN A 16 24.97 10.97 8.25
CA GLN A 16 25.21 10.52 9.61
C GLN A 16 24.29 11.22 10.62
N PHE A 17 24.04 12.51 10.45
CA PHE A 17 23.10 13.24 11.30
C PHE A 17 21.69 12.63 11.27
N ARG A 18 21.21 12.20 10.09
CA ARG A 18 19.91 11.50 9.95
C ARG A 18 19.94 10.12 10.61
N ILE A 19 21.03 9.39 10.45
CA ILE A 19 21.20 8.07 11.06
C ILE A 19 21.24 8.16 12.60
N LEU A 20 21.94 9.15 13.15
CA LEU A 20 22.00 9.41 14.61
C LEU A 20 20.62 9.74 15.19
N ASN A 21 19.78 10.39 14.42
CA ASN A 21 18.43 10.77 14.83
C ASN A 21 17.37 9.72 14.44
N ASP A 22 17.77 8.53 13.98
CA ASP A 22 16.82 7.45 13.71
C ASP A 22 16.18 6.95 15.01
N THR A 23 14.86 6.82 15.00
CA THR A 23 14.10 6.30 16.15
C THR A 23 13.63 4.87 15.91
N LYS A 24 13.68 4.05 16.97
CA LYS A 24 13.21 2.65 16.94
C LYS A 24 11.74 2.50 17.30
N VAL A 25 11.16 3.54 17.86
CA VAL A 25 9.75 3.59 18.27
C VAL A 25 9.14 4.92 17.83
N ASP A 26 7.83 4.95 17.71
CA ASP A 26 7.09 6.19 17.47
C ASP A 26 7.26 7.10 18.71
N PRO A 27 7.87 8.29 18.57
CA PRO A 27 8.13 9.17 19.71
C PRO A 27 6.87 9.76 20.33
N GLU A 28 5.77 9.89 19.55
CA GLU A 28 4.48 10.38 20.06
C GLU A 28 3.66 9.26 20.72
N LYS A 29 3.75 8.05 20.18
CA LYS A 29 3.00 6.89 20.63
C LYS A 29 3.89 5.66 20.70
N PRO A 30 4.72 5.52 21.76
CA PRO A 30 5.72 4.44 21.85
C PRO A 30 5.16 3.01 21.79
N ILE A 31 3.87 2.84 22.09
CA ILE A 31 3.18 1.55 21.97
C ILE A 31 2.89 1.17 20.50
N ARG A 32 2.93 2.14 19.58
CA ARG A 32 2.74 1.92 18.15
C ARG A 32 4.03 1.36 17.56
N LYS A 33 3.98 0.11 17.13
CA LYS A 33 5.10 -0.51 16.43
C LYS A 33 5.11 -0.10 14.96
N PHE A 34 6.30 0.13 14.42
CA PHE A 34 6.47 0.22 12.97
C PHE A 34 6.31 -1.19 12.36
N SER A 35 5.64 -1.30 11.23
CA SER A 35 5.48 -2.57 10.51
C SER A 35 6.83 -3.05 9.98
N GLU A 36 7.58 -2.15 9.38
CA GLU A 36 8.96 -2.35 8.95
C GLU A 36 9.66 -0.99 8.86
N ARG A 37 10.93 -0.94 9.27
CA ARG A 37 11.73 0.27 9.24
C ARG A 37 13.14 -0.05 8.77
N ARG A 38 13.42 0.30 7.52
CA ARG A 38 14.73 0.12 6.86
C ARG A 38 15.43 1.45 6.58
N PHE A 39 15.13 2.47 7.37
CA PHE A 39 15.61 3.83 7.13
C PHE A 39 17.14 3.92 7.07
N VAL A 40 17.85 3.38 8.05
CA VAL A 40 19.32 3.43 8.14
C VAL A 40 19.95 2.66 6.98
N GLU A 41 19.43 1.49 6.64
CA GLU A 41 19.91 0.69 5.49
C GLU A 41 19.71 1.46 4.18
N CYS A 42 18.54 2.05 3.98
CA CYS A 42 18.24 2.86 2.82
C CYS A 42 19.20 4.05 2.68
N MET A 43 19.43 4.77 3.77
CA MET A 43 20.36 5.91 3.79
C MET A 43 21.79 5.49 3.44
N ARG A 44 22.28 4.39 4.00
CA ARG A 44 23.63 3.87 3.72
C ARG A 44 23.77 3.41 2.29
N MET A 45 22.84 2.61 1.80
CA MET A 45 22.85 2.10 0.43
C MET A 45 22.73 3.24 -0.60
N GLY A 46 21.86 4.23 -0.34
CA GLY A 46 21.72 5.41 -1.19
C GLY A 46 23.00 6.24 -1.23
N ALA A 47 23.61 6.49 -0.09
CA ALA A 47 24.88 7.22 0.01
C ALA A 47 26.02 6.50 -0.71
N GLU A 48 26.13 5.19 -0.56
CA GLU A 48 27.13 4.37 -1.25
C GLU A 48 26.94 4.40 -2.78
N LYS A 49 25.74 4.10 -3.27
CA LYS A 49 25.42 4.09 -4.70
C LYS A 49 25.62 5.46 -5.37
N PHE A 50 25.31 6.53 -4.64
CA PHE A 50 25.52 7.89 -5.11
C PHE A 50 27.02 8.29 -5.11
N GLY A 51 27.85 7.64 -4.31
CA GLY A 51 29.24 8.03 -4.09
C GLY A 51 29.36 9.26 -3.15
N TRP A 52 28.50 9.34 -2.15
CA TRP A 52 28.40 10.45 -1.19
C TRP A 52 29.73 10.81 -0.53
N ASN A 53 30.58 9.84 -0.26
CA ASN A 53 31.91 10.00 0.33
C ASN A 53 32.91 10.69 -0.61
N LYS A 54 32.64 10.76 -1.90
CA LYS A 54 33.50 11.40 -2.91
C LYS A 54 33.20 12.88 -3.11
N ARG A 55 32.08 13.38 -2.53
CA ARG A 55 31.70 14.78 -2.65
C ARG A 55 32.65 15.68 -1.84
N ASN A 56 32.77 16.93 -2.25
CA ASN A 56 33.33 17.96 -1.38
C ASN A 56 32.27 18.29 -0.28
N PRO A 57 32.58 18.12 1.02
CA PRO A 57 31.63 18.37 2.09
C PRO A 57 31.30 19.86 2.29
N LYS A 58 32.14 20.76 1.75
CA LYS A 58 31.90 22.22 1.88
C LYS A 58 31.00 22.71 0.77
N PRO A 59 29.85 23.33 1.09
CA PRO A 59 28.96 23.91 0.08
C PRO A 59 29.67 24.96 -0.78
N GLY A 60 29.28 25.03 -2.06
CA GLY A 60 29.79 26.02 -3.00
C GLY A 60 31.25 25.83 -3.45
N GLN A 61 31.93 24.74 -3.09
CA GLN A 61 33.34 24.51 -3.45
C GLN A 61 33.51 23.61 -4.67
N THR A 62 32.50 22.88 -5.09
CA THR A 62 32.59 22.01 -6.27
C THR A 62 32.20 22.78 -7.51
N ARG A 63 33.06 22.78 -8.52
CA ARG A 63 32.83 23.45 -9.82
C ARG A 63 33.03 22.49 -10.98
N ASP A 64 32.22 22.68 -12.01
CA ASP A 64 32.39 22.11 -13.32
C ASP A 64 32.29 23.26 -14.35
N GLY A 65 33.42 23.73 -14.83
CA GLY A 65 33.52 24.94 -15.64
C GLY A 65 32.89 26.14 -14.89
N ARG A 66 31.88 26.75 -15.50
CA ARG A 66 31.14 27.88 -14.90
C ARG A 66 30.08 27.48 -13.89
N TRP A 67 29.78 26.20 -13.74
CA TRP A 67 28.70 25.71 -12.89
C TRP A 67 29.21 25.44 -11.48
N LEU A 68 28.39 25.81 -10.49
CA LEU A 68 28.55 25.34 -9.12
C LEU A 68 27.72 24.07 -8.97
N ILE A 69 28.34 23.00 -8.50
CA ILE A 69 27.69 21.72 -8.26
C ILE A 69 27.36 21.60 -6.80
N GLY A 70 26.07 21.44 -6.51
CA GLY A 70 25.57 21.19 -5.16
C GLY A 70 25.19 19.74 -4.97
N TYR A 71 25.39 19.25 -3.77
CA TYR A 71 24.99 17.92 -3.33
C TYR A 71 24.00 18.06 -2.19
N GLY A 72 22.98 17.24 -2.18
CA GLY A 72 21.97 17.25 -1.12
C GLY A 72 21.49 15.85 -0.82
N VAL A 73 20.96 15.68 0.39
CA VAL A 73 20.31 14.44 0.83
C VAL A 73 18.96 14.79 1.42
N ALA A 74 17.95 14.02 1.08
CA ALA A 74 16.64 14.10 1.68
C ALA A 74 16.18 12.73 2.14
N SER A 75 15.41 12.70 3.18
CA SER A 75 14.77 11.49 3.66
C SER A 75 13.35 11.81 4.11
N ALA A 76 12.46 10.84 3.97
CA ALA A 76 11.08 10.96 4.39
C ALA A 76 10.59 9.62 4.92
N PHE A 77 9.57 9.69 5.73
CA PHE A 77 8.73 8.54 6.05
C PHE A 77 7.26 8.94 5.87
N ARG A 78 6.43 7.96 5.64
CA ARG A 78 4.98 8.16 5.68
C ARG A 78 4.35 7.07 6.51
N ASN A 79 3.34 7.45 7.27
CA ASN A 79 2.42 6.50 7.85
C ASN A 79 1.52 5.93 6.73
N SER A 80 1.01 4.74 6.92
CA SER A 80 0.01 4.12 6.04
C SER A 80 -1.25 3.84 6.87
N PRO A 81 -2.07 4.87 7.13
CA PRO A 81 -3.28 4.69 7.92
C PRO A 81 -4.28 3.82 7.18
N VAL A 82 -5.01 2.99 7.94
CA VAL A 82 -6.16 2.25 7.44
C VAL A 82 -7.41 2.91 8.01
N MET A 83 -8.29 3.34 7.12
CA MET A 83 -9.55 4.00 7.48
C MET A 83 -10.72 3.09 7.15
N LYS A 84 -11.85 3.30 7.83
CA LYS A 84 -13.07 2.54 7.57
C LYS A 84 -13.45 2.66 6.11
N SER A 85 -13.70 1.52 5.48
CA SER A 85 -14.11 1.40 4.09
C SER A 85 -15.10 0.27 3.95
N ALA A 86 -16.08 0.46 3.10
CA ALA A 86 -17.04 -0.58 2.75
C ALA A 86 -17.04 -0.83 1.24
N ALA A 87 -17.42 -2.02 0.85
CA ALA A 87 -17.66 -2.40 -0.52
C ALA A 87 -18.86 -3.34 -0.61
N ARG A 88 -19.48 -3.39 -1.76
CA ARG A 88 -20.46 -4.41 -2.13
C ARG A 88 -19.84 -5.31 -3.17
N VAL A 89 -19.80 -6.61 -2.88
CA VAL A 89 -19.35 -7.63 -3.83
C VAL A 89 -20.50 -8.55 -4.15
N ARG A 90 -20.77 -8.74 -5.45
CA ARG A 90 -21.84 -9.59 -5.93
C ARG A 90 -21.33 -10.57 -6.96
N LEU A 91 -21.78 -11.81 -6.88
CA LEU A 91 -21.63 -12.82 -7.92
C LEU A 91 -22.90 -12.79 -8.77
N THR A 92 -22.75 -12.63 -10.08
CA THR A 92 -23.87 -12.66 -11.03
C THR A 92 -24.19 -14.08 -11.47
N GLY A 93 -25.40 -14.30 -12.04
CA GLY A 93 -25.75 -15.60 -12.62
C GLY A 93 -24.93 -16.00 -13.85
N GLU A 94 -24.13 -15.08 -14.39
CA GLU A 94 -23.23 -15.31 -15.51
C GLU A 94 -21.79 -15.62 -15.07
N GLY A 95 -21.56 -15.75 -13.75
CA GLY A 95 -20.25 -16.04 -13.18
C GLY A 95 -19.29 -14.84 -13.14
N LYS A 96 -19.81 -13.60 -13.24
CA LYS A 96 -19.02 -12.38 -13.06
C LYS A 96 -19.08 -11.92 -11.61
N VAL A 97 -17.98 -11.34 -11.15
CA VAL A 97 -17.89 -10.66 -9.86
C VAL A 97 -18.00 -9.15 -10.09
N VAL A 98 -18.96 -8.51 -9.44
CA VAL A 98 -19.13 -7.06 -9.48
C VAL A 98 -18.77 -6.47 -8.14
N VAL A 99 -17.83 -5.54 -8.12
CA VAL A 99 -17.35 -4.82 -6.93
C VAL A 99 -17.74 -3.36 -7.03
N GLU A 100 -18.44 -2.85 -6.04
CA GLU A 100 -18.96 -1.49 -5.96
C GLU A 100 -18.49 -0.80 -4.66
N THR A 101 -17.92 0.39 -4.80
CA THR A 101 -17.54 1.26 -3.67
C THR A 101 -17.45 2.71 -4.15
N ASP A 102 -17.71 3.69 -3.30
CA ASP A 102 -17.64 5.11 -3.65
C ASP A 102 -16.19 5.64 -3.77
N MET A 103 -15.20 4.77 -3.66
CA MET A 103 -13.79 5.10 -3.85
C MET A 103 -13.58 5.83 -5.18
N THR A 104 -12.73 6.85 -5.16
CA THR A 104 -12.35 7.59 -6.38
C THR A 104 -10.96 7.18 -6.84
N ASP A 105 -10.79 6.85 -8.11
CA ASP A 105 -9.48 6.67 -8.72
C ASP A 105 -8.98 8.02 -9.26
N ILE A 106 -7.90 8.52 -8.68
CA ILE A 106 -7.24 9.78 -9.07
C ILE A 106 -5.97 9.53 -9.90
N GLY A 107 -5.90 8.41 -10.61
CA GLY A 107 -4.73 7.94 -11.33
C GLY A 107 -3.84 7.00 -10.50
N THR A 108 -4.33 6.54 -9.36
CA THR A 108 -3.60 5.66 -8.43
C THR A 108 -3.77 4.18 -8.71
N GLY A 109 -4.57 3.81 -9.71
CA GLY A 109 -4.81 2.42 -10.10
C GLY A 109 -5.79 1.68 -9.19
N SER A 110 -6.73 2.41 -8.57
CA SER A 110 -7.73 1.84 -7.65
C SER A 110 -8.59 0.77 -8.32
N TYR A 111 -8.99 0.97 -9.58
CA TYR A 111 -9.70 -0.06 -10.34
C TYR A 111 -8.92 -1.38 -10.39
N THR A 112 -7.63 -1.31 -10.67
CA THR A 112 -6.77 -2.49 -10.79
C THR A 112 -6.62 -3.23 -9.48
N ILE A 113 -6.21 -2.54 -8.41
CA ILE A 113 -5.95 -3.18 -7.11
C ILE A 113 -7.21 -3.74 -6.46
N ILE A 114 -8.35 -3.09 -6.63
CA ILE A 114 -9.65 -3.56 -6.15
C ILE A 114 -10.06 -4.82 -6.92
N GLY A 115 -9.90 -4.81 -8.24
CA GLY A 115 -10.15 -5.98 -9.07
C GLY A 115 -9.26 -7.16 -8.71
N GLN A 116 -7.97 -6.93 -8.54
CA GLN A 116 -7.00 -7.94 -8.11
C GLN A 116 -7.35 -8.53 -6.73
N THR A 117 -7.73 -7.68 -5.77
CA THR A 117 -8.14 -8.14 -4.45
C THR A 117 -9.37 -9.06 -4.52
N ALA A 118 -10.37 -8.69 -5.31
CA ALA A 118 -11.57 -9.51 -5.46
C ALA A 118 -11.29 -10.83 -6.22
N ALA A 119 -10.49 -10.74 -7.28
CA ALA A 119 -10.08 -11.90 -8.06
C ALA A 119 -9.33 -12.93 -7.21
N GLU A 120 -8.33 -12.49 -6.45
CA GLU A 120 -7.56 -13.31 -5.52
C GLU A 120 -8.44 -13.95 -4.44
N MET A 121 -9.29 -13.15 -3.80
CA MET A 121 -10.17 -13.60 -2.72
C MET A 121 -11.19 -14.64 -3.17
N LEU A 122 -11.67 -14.55 -4.41
CA LEU A 122 -12.72 -15.44 -4.94
C LEU A 122 -12.19 -16.51 -5.89
N GLY A 123 -10.88 -16.52 -6.14
CA GLY A 123 -10.25 -17.50 -7.02
C GLY A 123 -10.75 -17.42 -8.46
N VAL A 124 -11.08 -16.23 -8.95
CA VAL A 124 -11.56 -16.02 -10.33
C VAL A 124 -10.53 -15.27 -11.17
N PRO A 125 -10.48 -15.48 -12.48
CA PRO A 125 -9.68 -14.66 -13.38
C PRO A 125 -10.06 -13.19 -13.29
N LEU A 126 -9.09 -12.28 -13.46
CA LEU A 126 -9.30 -10.84 -13.32
C LEU A 126 -10.29 -10.28 -14.33
N ASP A 127 -10.37 -10.83 -15.53
CA ASP A 127 -11.31 -10.47 -16.59
C ASP A 127 -12.78 -10.78 -16.25
N ARG A 128 -13.03 -11.61 -15.23
CA ARG A 128 -14.36 -11.84 -14.68
C ARG A 128 -14.76 -10.83 -13.59
N VAL A 129 -13.87 -9.91 -13.20
CA VAL A 129 -14.15 -8.91 -12.18
C VAL A 129 -14.44 -7.57 -12.80
N GLU A 130 -15.65 -7.09 -12.59
CA GLU A 130 -16.08 -5.74 -12.96
C GLU A 130 -16.01 -4.84 -11.72
N VAL A 131 -15.22 -3.78 -11.80
CA VAL A 131 -15.08 -2.80 -10.71
C VAL A 131 -15.81 -1.52 -11.08
N ARG A 132 -16.69 -1.05 -10.18
CA ARG A 132 -17.45 0.18 -10.31
C ARG A 132 -17.12 1.12 -9.16
N LEU A 133 -16.63 2.30 -9.47
CA LEU A 133 -16.18 3.29 -8.51
C LEU A 133 -16.87 4.64 -8.71
N GLY A 134 -16.87 5.43 -7.64
CA GLY A 134 -17.19 6.87 -7.72
C GLY A 134 -18.66 7.22 -7.78
N ASP A 135 -19.55 6.29 -7.57
CA ASP A 135 -20.98 6.55 -7.45
C ASP A 135 -21.37 6.69 -5.98
N SER A 136 -22.00 7.80 -5.62
CA SER A 136 -22.40 8.11 -4.24
C SER A 136 -23.49 7.17 -3.67
N SER A 137 -24.11 6.33 -4.51
CA SER A 137 -25.05 5.29 -4.08
C SER A 137 -24.33 4.00 -3.64
N PHE A 138 -23.03 3.90 -3.92
CA PHE A 138 -22.23 2.75 -3.51
C PHE A 138 -21.82 2.84 -2.03
N PRO A 139 -21.41 1.71 -1.43
CA PRO A 139 -20.92 1.72 -0.05
C PRO A 139 -19.74 2.67 0.15
N THR A 140 -19.77 3.39 1.27
CA THR A 140 -18.79 4.43 1.59
C THR A 140 -17.40 3.86 1.83
N SER A 141 -16.44 4.39 1.11
CA SER A 141 -15.01 4.14 1.26
C SER A 141 -14.30 5.33 1.91
N ALA A 142 -13.04 5.15 2.25
CA ALA A 142 -12.19 6.21 2.80
C ALA A 142 -11.82 7.31 1.81
N GLY A 143 -12.17 7.14 0.53
CA GLY A 143 -11.78 8.06 -0.54
C GLY A 143 -10.28 7.98 -0.87
N SER A 144 -9.83 8.89 -1.73
CA SER A 144 -8.43 8.99 -2.17
C SER A 144 -7.74 10.15 -1.52
N GLY A 145 -6.60 9.90 -0.88
CA GLY A 145 -5.78 10.94 -0.27
C GLY A 145 -4.65 10.33 0.55
N GLY A 146 -3.71 11.15 1.01
CA GLY A 146 -2.72 10.85 2.04
C GLY A 146 -2.12 9.45 2.14
N GLN A 147 -2.17 8.65 1.08
CA GLN A 147 -1.67 7.27 1.03
C GLN A 147 -2.55 6.23 1.79
N TRP A 148 -3.76 6.60 2.17
CA TRP A 148 -4.68 5.65 2.82
C TRP A 148 -5.66 4.97 1.85
N GLY A 149 -5.83 5.49 0.63
CA GLY A 149 -6.87 5.04 -0.29
C GLY A 149 -6.76 3.57 -0.65
N ALA A 150 -5.59 3.12 -1.06
CA ALA A 150 -5.36 1.75 -1.51
C ALA A 150 -5.66 0.72 -0.42
N ASN A 151 -4.94 0.77 0.71
CA ASN A 151 -5.08 -0.22 1.77
C ASN A 151 -6.45 -0.15 2.46
N SER A 152 -7.08 1.03 2.51
CA SER A 152 -8.41 1.18 3.09
C SER A 152 -9.49 0.58 2.21
N SER A 153 -9.52 0.92 0.91
CA SER A 153 -10.51 0.39 -0.03
C SER A 153 -10.38 -1.11 -0.22
N THR A 154 -9.15 -1.62 -0.37
CA THR A 154 -8.92 -3.07 -0.48
C THR A 154 -9.29 -3.82 0.79
N SER A 155 -9.12 -3.23 1.97
CA SER A 155 -9.61 -3.83 3.23
C SER A 155 -11.14 -3.98 3.25
N GLY A 156 -11.87 -2.98 2.75
CA GLY A 156 -13.33 -3.05 2.60
C GLY A 156 -13.76 -4.14 1.60
N VAL A 157 -13.06 -4.22 0.47
CA VAL A 157 -13.30 -5.26 -0.55
C VAL A 157 -12.99 -6.65 0.01
N TYR A 158 -11.85 -6.80 0.70
CA TYR A 158 -11.48 -8.04 1.37
C TYR A 158 -12.59 -8.53 2.32
N ALA A 159 -13.06 -7.65 3.19
CA ALA A 159 -14.13 -7.99 4.15
C ALA A 159 -15.44 -8.40 3.44
N ALA A 160 -15.79 -7.71 2.35
CA ALA A 160 -16.97 -8.06 1.56
C ALA A 160 -16.82 -9.41 0.85
N CYS A 161 -15.63 -9.70 0.29
CA CYS A 161 -15.33 -11.00 -0.32
C CYS A 161 -15.34 -12.13 0.72
N ALA A 162 -14.75 -11.92 1.91
CA ALA A 162 -14.78 -12.90 2.99
C ALA A 162 -16.22 -13.27 3.36
N LYS A 163 -17.08 -12.25 3.50
CA LYS A 163 -18.50 -12.48 3.78
C LYS A 163 -19.23 -13.21 2.63
N LEU A 164 -18.88 -12.92 1.38
CA LEU A 164 -19.44 -13.65 0.23
C LEU A 164 -18.99 -15.13 0.24
N ARG A 165 -17.73 -15.40 0.55
CA ARG A 165 -17.20 -16.77 0.69
C ARG A 165 -17.97 -17.55 1.78
N GLU A 166 -18.19 -16.94 2.95
CA GLU A 166 -19.01 -17.54 4.01
C GLU A 166 -20.42 -17.87 3.52
N GLN A 167 -21.07 -16.96 2.79
CA GLN A 167 -22.41 -17.17 2.25
C GLN A 167 -22.45 -18.29 1.21
N VAL A 168 -21.46 -18.38 0.35
CA VAL A 168 -21.36 -19.47 -0.65
C VAL A 168 -21.12 -20.80 0.05
N ALA A 169 -20.19 -20.88 1.01
CA ALA A 169 -19.92 -22.09 1.77
C ALA A 169 -21.17 -22.57 2.53
N ALA A 170 -21.88 -21.64 3.18
CA ALA A 170 -23.12 -21.95 3.87
C ALA A 170 -24.21 -22.53 2.94
N LYS A 171 -24.35 -22.00 1.72
CA LYS A 171 -25.26 -22.56 0.70
C LYS A 171 -24.86 -23.97 0.26
N LEU A 172 -23.58 -24.31 0.34
CA LEU A 172 -23.06 -25.63 0.04
C LEU A 172 -23.13 -26.60 1.23
N GLY A 173 -23.55 -26.10 2.40
CA GLY A 173 -23.65 -26.89 3.63
C GLY A 173 -22.29 -27.22 4.27
N VAL A 174 -21.26 -26.40 4.03
CA VAL A 174 -19.91 -26.58 4.58
C VAL A 174 -19.47 -25.31 5.31
N LYS A 175 -18.40 -25.40 6.12
CA LYS A 175 -17.74 -24.22 6.69
C LYS A 175 -16.89 -23.53 5.62
N GLU A 176 -16.67 -22.21 5.77
CA GLU A 176 -15.81 -21.45 4.84
C GLU A 176 -14.40 -22.03 4.78
N SER A 177 -13.85 -22.46 5.91
CA SER A 177 -12.51 -23.11 5.98
C SER A 177 -12.41 -24.46 5.25
N GLU A 178 -13.53 -25.05 4.85
CA GLU A 178 -13.61 -26.32 4.10
C GLU A 178 -13.89 -26.07 2.61
N ALA A 179 -14.03 -24.79 2.21
CA ALA A 179 -14.31 -24.38 0.84
C ALA A 179 -13.08 -23.69 0.23
N GLU A 180 -12.54 -24.27 -0.82
CA GLU A 180 -11.46 -23.70 -1.61
C GLU A 180 -12.03 -22.94 -2.80
N PHE A 181 -11.69 -21.66 -2.94
CA PHE A 181 -12.08 -20.80 -4.05
C PHE A 181 -10.90 -20.70 -5.02
N VAL A 182 -10.99 -21.33 -6.16
CA VAL A 182 -9.87 -21.45 -7.11
C VAL A 182 -10.37 -21.76 -8.52
N ASP A 183 -9.67 -21.24 -9.53
CA ASP A 183 -9.94 -21.46 -10.95
C ASP A 183 -11.39 -21.17 -11.39
N GLY A 184 -12.02 -20.16 -10.78
CA GLY A 184 -13.40 -19.77 -11.06
C GLY A 184 -14.45 -20.75 -10.52
N ALA A 185 -14.07 -21.56 -9.53
CA ALA A 185 -14.93 -22.56 -8.92
C ALA A 185 -14.76 -22.62 -7.40
N VAL A 186 -15.71 -23.28 -6.73
CA VAL A 186 -15.61 -23.66 -5.30
C VAL A 186 -15.48 -25.15 -5.19
N ARG A 187 -14.41 -25.60 -4.57
CA ARG A 187 -14.18 -27.00 -4.22
C ARG A 187 -14.55 -27.21 -2.76
N ALA A 188 -15.57 -28.03 -2.50
CA ALA A 188 -16.05 -28.31 -1.15
C ALA A 188 -16.75 -29.67 -1.09
N GLY A 189 -16.49 -30.48 -0.05
CA GLY A 189 -17.14 -31.77 0.17
C GLY A 189 -17.02 -32.73 -1.00
N GLY A 190 -15.88 -32.72 -1.69
CA GLY A 190 -15.64 -33.57 -2.88
C GLY A 190 -16.33 -33.10 -4.17
N ARG A 191 -17.01 -31.94 -4.13
CA ARG A 191 -17.67 -31.32 -5.28
C ARG A 191 -16.83 -30.16 -5.82
N ASN A 192 -16.87 -29.93 -7.14
CA ASN A 192 -16.28 -28.77 -7.80
C ASN A 192 -17.42 -28.03 -8.54
N LEU A 193 -17.76 -26.87 -8.08
CA LEU A 193 -18.92 -26.10 -8.54
C LEU A 193 -18.44 -24.76 -9.11
N PRO A 194 -18.80 -24.41 -10.36
CA PRO A 194 -18.44 -23.11 -10.92
C PRO A 194 -19.07 -21.98 -10.10
N LEU A 195 -18.34 -20.88 -9.97
CA LEU A 195 -18.81 -19.62 -9.42
C LEU A 195 -19.61 -18.82 -10.41
#